data_f4f0d281f9045b4c27dc084013882b42
#
_entry.id   f4f0d281f9045b4c27dc084013882b42
#
_cell.length_a   1.000
_cell.length_b   1.000
_cell.length_c   1.000
_cell.angle_alpha   90.00
_cell.angle_beta   90.00
_cell.angle_gamma   90.00
#
_symmetry.space_group_name_H-M   'P 1'
#
loop_
_entity.id
_entity.type
_entity.pdbx_description
1 polymer ?
#
loop_
_entity_poly.entity_id
_entity_poly.type
_entity_poly.pdbx_seq_one_letter_code
_entity_poly.pdbx_strand_id
1 'polypeptide(L)'
;MEFEKIRDVILSQMGAAGGKITADMITPETDFVTDLGADSLDVFQIITELEEVFDFEFDDSAVDNIRTVGDAAEYIKKVLES
;
A
#
# COMPACT_ATOMS: atom_id res chain seq x y z
N MET A 1 5.50 -7.64 -10.57
CA MET A 1 5.11 -6.24 -10.80
C MET A 1 4.81 -5.57 -9.47
N GLU A 2 4.98 -4.27 -9.42
CA GLU A 2 4.87 -3.51 -8.18
C GLU A 2 3.50 -3.67 -7.53
N PHE A 3 2.45 -3.63 -8.33
CA PHE A 3 1.10 -3.73 -7.78
C PHE A 3 0.87 -5.05 -7.05
N GLU A 4 1.34 -6.16 -7.61
CA GLU A 4 1.15 -7.47 -7.00
C GLU A 4 1.84 -7.57 -5.65
N LYS A 5 3.06 -7.03 -5.54
CA LYS A 5 3.77 -7.04 -4.26
C LYS A 5 3.09 -6.15 -3.24
N ILE A 6 2.57 -5.00 -3.69
CA ILE A 6 1.83 -4.10 -2.81
C ILE A 6 0.58 -4.80 -2.30
N ARG A 7 -0.15 -5.47 -3.17
CA ARG A 7 -1.33 -6.24 -2.79
C ARG A 7 -0.97 -7.30 -1.74
N ASP A 8 0.13 -8.01 -1.95
CA ASP A 8 0.56 -9.03 -1.01
C ASP A 8 0.90 -8.44 0.35
N VAL A 9 1.53 -7.27 0.38
CA VAL A 9 1.83 -6.58 1.63
C VAL A 9 0.54 -6.18 2.35
N ILE A 10 -0.42 -5.64 1.63
CA ILE A 10 -1.70 -5.24 2.21
C ILE A 10 -2.41 -6.46 2.81
N LEU A 11 -2.44 -7.56 2.07
CA LEU A 11 -3.07 -8.79 2.56
C LEU A 11 -2.36 -9.31 3.80
N SER A 12 -1.04 -9.23 3.84
CA SER A 12 -0.27 -9.67 4.99
C SER A 12 -0.55 -8.83 6.22
N GLN A 13 -0.66 -7.50 6.05
CA GLN A 13 -0.85 -6.59 7.17
C GLN A 13 -2.30 -6.50 7.64
N MET A 14 -3.25 -6.56 6.72
CA MET A 14 -4.64 -6.33 7.03
C MET A 14 -5.51 -7.58 6.93
N GLY A 15 -5.23 -8.44 5.97
CA GLY A 15 -6.02 -9.64 5.74
C GLY A 15 -5.94 -10.63 6.88
N ALA A 16 -4.79 -10.70 7.54
CA ALA A 16 -4.56 -11.64 8.64
C ALA A 16 -5.37 -11.30 9.87
N ALA A 17 -5.73 -10.03 10.04
CA ALA A 17 -6.37 -9.57 11.27
C ALA A 17 -7.86 -9.90 11.37
N GLY A 18 -8.49 -10.35 10.29
CA GLY A 18 -9.91 -10.67 10.34
C GLY A 18 -10.45 -11.42 9.15
N GLY A 19 -9.62 -11.67 8.16
CA GLY A 19 -10.01 -12.42 6.98
C GLY A 19 -11.06 -11.75 6.11
N LYS A 20 -11.31 -10.47 6.31
CA LYS A 20 -12.33 -9.73 5.57
C LYS A 20 -11.82 -9.13 4.27
N ILE A 21 -10.52 -8.98 4.15
CA ILE A 21 -9.91 -8.36 2.97
C ILE A 21 -9.31 -9.46 2.11
N THR A 22 -9.74 -9.51 0.85
CA THR A 22 -9.28 -10.49 -0.11
C THR A 22 -8.57 -9.78 -1.26
N ALA A 23 -7.82 -10.55 -2.06
CA ALA A 23 -7.10 -10.01 -3.21
C ALA A 23 -8.03 -9.32 -4.19
N ASP A 24 -9.25 -9.82 -4.36
CA ASP A 24 -10.23 -9.26 -5.27
C ASP A 24 -10.65 -7.84 -4.89
N MET A 25 -10.54 -7.49 -3.63
CA MET A 25 -10.93 -6.17 -3.14
C MET A 25 -9.85 -5.13 -3.37
N ILE A 26 -8.64 -5.55 -3.71
CA ILE A 26 -7.50 -4.65 -3.86
C ILE A 26 -7.26 -4.37 -5.33
N THR A 27 -7.61 -3.16 -5.76
CA THR A 27 -7.42 -2.67 -7.12
C THR A 27 -6.65 -1.35 -7.06
N PRO A 28 -6.17 -0.84 -8.20
CA PRO A 28 -5.50 0.48 -8.18
C PRO A 28 -6.38 1.61 -7.66
N GLU A 29 -7.70 1.50 -7.81
CA GLU A 29 -8.63 2.51 -7.33
C GLU A 29 -9.01 2.34 -5.87
N THR A 30 -8.61 1.25 -5.24
CA THR A 30 -8.96 0.97 -3.85
C THR A 30 -8.32 2.01 -2.91
N ASP A 31 -9.16 2.65 -2.10
CA ASP A 31 -8.72 3.62 -1.11
C ASP A 31 -8.37 2.90 0.19
N PHE A 32 -7.21 3.19 0.76
CA PHE A 32 -6.77 2.54 1.98
C PHE A 32 -7.73 2.79 3.14
N VAL A 33 -8.26 4.00 3.23
CA VAL A 33 -9.09 4.38 4.37
C VAL A 33 -10.55 4.02 4.14
N THR A 34 -11.13 4.43 3.03
CA THR A 34 -12.57 4.27 2.79
C THR A 34 -12.93 2.86 2.36
N ASP A 35 -12.10 2.23 1.55
CA ASP A 35 -12.41 0.90 1.00
C ASP A 35 -11.88 -0.23 1.88
N LEU A 36 -10.70 -0.06 2.43
CA LEU A 36 -10.07 -1.09 3.26
C LEU A 36 -10.26 -0.87 4.76
N GLY A 37 -10.73 0.31 5.14
CA GLY A 37 -10.95 0.62 6.55
C GLY A 37 -9.68 0.80 7.36
N ALA A 38 -8.56 1.10 6.70
CA ALA A 38 -7.29 1.30 7.39
C ALA A 38 -7.28 2.65 8.12
N ASP A 39 -6.78 2.67 9.35
CA ASP A 39 -6.53 3.93 10.03
C ASP A 39 -5.10 4.39 9.71
N SER A 40 -4.69 5.52 10.29
CA SER A 40 -3.37 6.09 9.99
C SER A 40 -2.24 5.15 10.41
N LEU A 41 -2.43 4.39 11.48
CA LEU A 41 -1.42 3.44 11.92
C LEU A 41 -1.28 2.28 10.94
N ASP A 42 -2.40 1.76 10.45
CA ASP A 42 -2.39 0.68 9.46
C ASP A 42 -1.71 1.13 8.17
N VAL A 43 -2.03 2.33 7.71
CA VAL A 43 -1.40 2.89 6.51
C VAL A 43 0.10 3.04 6.72
N PHE A 44 0.50 3.53 7.89
CA PHE A 44 1.91 3.69 8.21
C PHE A 44 2.65 2.34 8.19
N GLN A 45 2.03 1.30 8.74
CA GLN A 45 2.63 -0.03 8.74
C GLN A 45 2.79 -0.58 7.33
N ILE A 46 1.79 -0.38 6.50
CA ILE A 46 1.85 -0.81 5.10
C ILE A 46 2.99 -0.07 4.38
N ILE A 47 3.09 1.23 4.57
CA ILE A 47 4.14 2.04 3.94
C ILE A 47 5.52 1.57 4.40
N THR A 48 5.69 1.33 5.69
CA THR A 48 6.96 0.85 6.23
C THR A 48 7.35 -0.50 5.61
N GLU A 49 6.38 -1.41 5.49
CA GLU A 49 6.64 -2.70 4.89
C GLU A 49 7.01 -2.57 3.41
N LEU A 50 6.35 -1.67 2.69
CA LEU A 50 6.68 -1.43 1.29
C LEU A 50 8.09 -0.88 1.13
N GLU A 51 8.54 -0.03 2.04
CA GLU A 51 9.91 0.47 2.02
C GLU A 51 10.92 -0.66 2.16
N GLU A 52 10.62 -1.63 3.01
CA GLU A 52 11.49 -2.79 3.18
C GLU A 52 11.46 -3.72 1.98
N VAL A 53 10.28 -4.00 1.45
CA VAL A 53 10.11 -4.93 0.33
C VAL A 53 10.80 -4.41 -0.93
N PHE A 54 10.68 -3.12 -1.20
CA PHE A 54 11.23 -2.50 -2.41
C PHE A 54 12.58 -1.82 -2.18
N ASP A 55 13.06 -1.79 -0.94
CA ASP A 55 14.35 -1.21 -0.58
C ASP A 55 14.46 0.27 -0.99
N PHE A 56 13.53 1.08 -0.51
CA PHE A 56 13.52 2.52 -0.78
C PHE A 56 12.83 3.25 0.37
N GLU A 57 12.77 4.58 0.31
CA GLU A 57 12.09 5.40 1.31
C GLU A 57 11.07 6.31 0.66
N PHE A 58 9.87 6.41 1.28
CA PHE A 58 8.88 7.40 0.89
C PHE A 58 9.24 8.75 1.48
N ASP A 59 9.05 9.83 0.71
CA ASP A 59 9.09 11.18 1.26
C ASP A 59 7.86 11.41 2.13
N ASP A 60 8.00 12.23 3.16
CA ASP A 60 6.86 12.58 4.01
C ASP A 60 5.72 13.20 3.22
N SER A 61 6.05 14.08 2.27
CA SER A 61 5.04 14.70 1.43
C SER A 61 4.35 13.69 0.51
N ALA A 62 5.09 12.69 0.06
CA ALA A 62 4.50 11.63 -0.78
C ALA A 62 3.51 10.79 0.03
N VAL A 63 3.83 10.49 1.28
CA VAL A 63 2.93 9.73 2.15
C VAL A 63 1.58 10.42 2.29
N ASP A 64 1.61 11.75 2.45
CA ASP A 64 0.38 12.52 2.60
C ASP A 64 -0.49 12.49 1.35
N ASN A 65 0.10 12.24 0.20
CA ASN A 65 -0.63 12.22 -1.08
C ASN A 65 -1.07 10.83 -1.51
N ILE A 66 -0.65 9.80 -0.80
CA ILE A 66 -1.03 8.42 -1.13
C ILE A 66 -2.38 8.12 -0.49
N ARG A 67 -3.41 7.93 -1.32
CA ARG A 67 -4.75 7.59 -0.87
C ARG A 67 -5.18 6.23 -1.35
N THR A 68 -4.77 5.86 -2.55
CA THR A 68 -5.17 4.60 -3.16
C THR A 68 -3.98 3.69 -3.34
N VAL A 69 -4.26 2.41 -3.57
CA VAL A 69 -3.23 1.42 -3.87
C VAL A 69 -2.47 1.84 -5.13
N GLY A 70 -3.19 2.39 -6.13
CA GLY A 70 -2.56 2.87 -7.34
C GLY A 70 -1.60 4.03 -7.11
N ASP A 71 -1.92 4.92 -6.18
CA ASP A 71 -1.02 6.02 -5.84
C ASP A 71 0.31 5.48 -5.32
N ALA A 72 0.25 4.49 -4.44
CA ALA A 72 1.45 3.86 -3.91
C ALA A 72 2.23 3.16 -5.02
N ALA A 73 1.55 2.45 -5.89
CA ALA A 73 2.19 1.74 -6.99
C ALA A 73 2.90 2.69 -7.94
N GLU A 74 2.27 3.80 -8.27
CA GLU A 74 2.88 4.80 -9.15
C GLU A 74 4.12 5.42 -8.53
N TYR A 75 4.06 5.73 -7.25
CA TYR A 75 5.21 6.31 -6.56
C TYR A 75 6.40 5.34 -6.58
N ILE A 76 6.14 4.09 -6.23
CA ILE A 76 7.18 3.07 -6.20
C ILE A 76 7.77 2.87 -7.59
N LYS A 77 6.92 2.82 -8.60
CA LYS A 77 7.39 2.66 -9.97
C LYS A 77 8.33 3.79 -10.38
N LYS A 78 7.97 5.02 -10.06
CA LYS A 78 8.81 6.18 -10.38
C LYS A 78 10.15 6.10 -9.69
N VAL A 79 10.16 5.71 -8.42
CA VAL A 79 11.40 5.60 -7.66
C VAL A 79 12.30 4.51 -8.25
N LEU A 80 11.73 3.37 -8.58
CA LEU A 80 12.51 2.25 -9.10
C LEU A 80 13.02 2.49 -10.51
N GLU A 81 12.34 3.32 -11.29
CA GLU A 81 12.74 3.64 -12.66
C GLU A 81 13.70 4.82 -12.75
N SER A 82 13.85 5.59 -11.69
CA SER A 82 14.71 6.78 -11.73
C SER A 82 16.15 6.52 -11.36
#